data_63571709c31591f6ebe8f7dfae4bf1f3
#
_entry.id   63571709c31591f6ebe8f7dfae4bf1f3
#
_cell.length_a   1.000
_cell.length_b   1.000
_cell.length_c   1.000
_cell.angle_alpha   90.00
_cell.angle_beta   90.00
_cell.angle_gamma   90.00
#
_symmetry.space_group_name_H-M   'P 1'
#
loop_
_entity.id
_entity.type
_entity.pdbx_description
1 polymer ?
#
loop_
_entity_poly.entity_id
_entity_poly.type
_entity_poly.pdbx_seq_one_letter_code
_entity_poly.pdbx_strand_id
1 'polypeptide(L)'
;MKRGFKQFLLLWGASLVSATGSGMTSFALGIYIFQKTELASLTGLLILLGFLPGLLLTPLAGILADRWDRRRLMMLGDGLSIVGLVIILLSILQLEINQQIWGIGLGVAVSSAISALVEPAFRASISDLLDKEDYSRASGMIQLVSSARYLLSPIFAGAILSLTNIPVILIIDILTILLTLPVTHLIRKQIATPSKTRKNSIEEDFRFAFRLLYQKKGIWILVLFGILVSFCLGVVQTLMGPVVLTYADAGFLGFVTTFSSCGMVAAGIFLGRFKIKDHFTTILSASLLLVGMAMIGFFFRENRLLACFFGFCLFAGLTFCNTSLDYLVRTNLPNHHQGKVWGLIGIISQAGYILAYAGIGAVSDYFFKPLLEKQGALASSLGKLIGVGPGRGAAFTVILAGLLLMMTSFFLANNQHVKELENCHALETR
;
A
#
# COMPACT_ATOMS: atom_id res chain seq x y z
N MET A 1 -18.39 -25.87 14.38
CA MET A 1 -17.25 -24.97 14.21
C MET A 1 -16.37 -25.08 15.45
N LYS A 2 -15.07 -25.44 15.30
CA LYS A 2 -14.14 -25.63 16.42
C LYS A 2 -14.02 -24.32 17.23
N ARG A 3 -13.79 -24.41 18.54
CA ARG A 3 -13.72 -23.24 19.45
C ARG A 3 -12.63 -22.24 19.02
N GLY A 4 -11.48 -22.72 18.58
CA GLY A 4 -10.38 -21.88 18.09
C GLY A 4 -10.77 -21.04 16.88
N PHE A 5 -11.49 -21.61 15.91
CA PHE A 5 -11.95 -20.91 14.73
C PHE A 5 -12.97 -19.80 15.05
N LYS A 6 -13.86 -20.00 16.06
CA LYS A 6 -14.77 -18.93 16.53
C LYS A 6 -14.00 -17.74 17.10
N GLN A 7 -12.94 -18.01 17.86
CA GLN A 7 -12.09 -16.97 18.45
C GLN A 7 -11.29 -16.23 17.38
N PHE A 8 -10.76 -16.96 16.39
CA PHE A 8 -10.13 -16.34 15.22
C PHE A 8 -11.11 -15.44 14.48
N LEU A 9 -12.36 -15.84 14.27
CA LEU A 9 -13.37 -15.00 13.61
C LEU A 9 -13.67 -13.71 14.38
N LEU A 10 -13.74 -13.78 15.71
CA LEU A 10 -13.92 -12.57 16.54
C LEU A 10 -12.72 -11.62 16.41
N LEU A 11 -11.51 -12.16 16.50
CA LEU A 11 -10.29 -11.38 16.34
C LEU A 11 -10.16 -10.79 14.93
N TRP A 12 -10.45 -11.58 13.91
CA TRP A 12 -10.48 -11.17 12.53
C TRP A 12 -11.49 -10.04 12.26
N GLY A 13 -12.72 -10.19 12.79
CA GLY A 13 -13.76 -9.18 12.64
C GLY A 13 -13.38 -7.86 13.31
N ALA A 14 -12.82 -7.91 14.53
CA ALA A 14 -12.32 -6.75 15.23
C ALA A 14 -11.19 -6.08 14.43
N SER A 15 -10.23 -6.86 13.93
CA SER A 15 -9.12 -6.35 13.11
C SER A 15 -9.61 -5.73 11.78
N LEU A 16 -10.65 -6.29 11.16
CA LEU A 16 -11.26 -5.75 9.95
C LEU A 16 -11.87 -4.35 10.20
N VAL A 17 -12.61 -4.22 11.30
CA VAL A 17 -13.24 -2.94 11.71
C VAL A 17 -12.15 -1.90 12.01
N SER A 18 -11.14 -2.25 12.81
CA SER A 18 -10.03 -1.35 13.13
C SER A 18 -9.22 -0.96 11.89
N ALA A 19 -8.89 -1.90 11.01
CA ALA A 19 -8.18 -1.61 9.76
C ALA A 19 -8.97 -0.66 8.87
N THR A 20 -10.30 -0.78 8.84
CA THR A 20 -11.17 0.13 8.10
C THR A 20 -11.15 1.53 8.73
N GLY A 21 -11.25 1.66 10.06
CA GLY A 21 -11.16 2.93 10.77
C GLY A 21 -9.84 3.66 10.52
N SER A 22 -8.72 2.97 10.71
CA SER A 22 -7.39 3.54 10.49
C SER A 22 -7.13 3.90 9.01
N GLY A 23 -7.69 3.13 8.07
CA GLY A 23 -7.68 3.48 6.66
C GLY A 23 -8.50 4.73 6.35
N MET A 24 -9.66 4.90 7.00
CA MET A 24 -10.48 6.12 6.88
C MET A 24 -9.72 7.35 7.39
N THR A 25 -9.07 7.25 8.54
CA THR A 25 -8.22 8.31 9.10
C THR A 25 -7.11 8.71 8.14
N SER A 26 -6.36 7.73 7.60
CA SER A 26 -5.27 7.98 6.66
C SER A 26 -5.76 8.69 5.39
N PHE A 27 -6.88 8.24 4.81
CA PHE A 27 -7.49 8.83 3.63
C PHE A 27 -7.99 10.25 3.90
N ALA A 28 -8.70 10.47 5.02
CA ALA A 28 -9.26 11.76 5.41
C ALA A 28 -8.16 12.81 5.69
N LEU A 29 -7.09 12.43 6.37
CA LEU A 29 -5.97 13.31 6.66
C LEU A 29 -5.23 13.75 5.40
N GLY A 30 -5.09 12.86 4.41
CA GLY A 30 -4.54 13.21 3.09
C GLY A 30 -5.36 14.29 2.39
N ILE A 31 -6.69 14.15 2.41
CA ILE A 31 -7.62 15.16 1.87
C ILE A 31 -7.49 16.49 2.64
N TYR A 32 -7.49 16.43 3.97
CA TYR A 32 -7.44 17.61 4.83
C TYR A 32 -6.19 18.45 4.60
N ILE A 33 -5.04 17.81 4.63
CA ILE A 33 -3.77 18.52 4.43
C ILE A 33 -3.76 19.19 3.06
N PHE A 34 -4.19 18.48 2.01
CA PHE A 34 -4.24 19.07 0.68
C PHE A 34 -5.24 20.24 0.59
N GLN A 35 -6.45 20.10 1.14
CA GLN A 35 -7.46 21.17 1.12
C GLN A 35 -7.04 22.42 1.90
N LYS A 36 -6.21 22.26 2.95
CA LYS A 36 -5.73 23.37 3.78
C LYS A 36 -4.49 24.05 3.24
N THR A 37 -3.65 23.33 2.51
CA THR A 37 -2.32 23.80 2.11
C THR A 37 -2.17 23.97 0.60
N GLU A 38 -3.02 23.30 -0.18
CA GLU A 38 -2.90 23.17 -1.66
C GLU A 38 -1.54 22.63 -2.12
N LEU A 39 -0.83 21.93 -1.21
CA LEU A 39 0.49 21.37 -1.46
C LEU A 39 0.45 19.84 -1.48
N ALA A 40 0.78 19.24 -2.62
CA ALA A 40 0.94 17.80 -2.77
C ALA A 40 2.18 17.29 -2.01
N SER A 41 3.19 18.14 -1.82
CA SER A 41 4.39 17.82 -1.04
C SER A 41 4.08 17.49 0.43
N LEU A 42 3.20 18.24 1.05
CA LEU A 42 2.78 17.98 2.44
C LEU A 42 1.90 16.73 2.53
N THR A 43 1.09 16.47 1.52
CA THR A 43 0.33 15.19 1.43
C THR A 43 1.28 14.00 1.32
N GLY A 44 2.29 14.07 0.45
CA GLY A 44 3.32 13.03 0.33
C GLY A 44 4.10 12.82 1.63
N LEU A 45 4.51 13.90 2.29
CA LEU A 45 5.20 13.83 3.59
C LEU A 45 4.34 13.17 4.67
N LEU A 46 3.03 13.49 4.72
CA LEU A 46 2.10 12.85 5.64
C LEU A 46 2.00 11.33 5.41
N ILE A 47 1.89 10.91 4.14
CA ILE A 47 1.87 9.49 3.76
C ILE A 47 3.19 8.83 4.16
N LEU A 48 4.33 9.50 3.94
CA LEU A 48 5.65 9.02 4.35
C LEU A 48 5.74 8.82 5.86
N LEU A 49 5.26 9.78 6.65
CA LEU A 49 5.24 9.69 8.12
C LEU A 49 4.32 8.57 8.62
N GLY A 50 3.24 8.28 7.89
CA GLY A 50 2.38 7.13 8.19
C GLY A 50 2.97 5.79 7.75
N PHE A 51 3.90 5.78 6.81
CA PHE A 51 4.46 4.56 6.23
C PHE A 51 5.84 4.19 6.81
N LEU A 52 6.75 5.15 6.85
CA LEU A 52 8.17 4.91 7.16
C LEU A 52 8.42 4.36 8.58
N PRO A 53 7.81 4.91 9.67
CA PRO A 53 8.01 4.36 11.00
C PRO A 53 7.56 2.90 11.10
N GLY A 54 6.40 2.58 10.50
CA GLY A 54 5.89 1.22 10.43
C GLY A 54 6.85 0.28 9.73
N LEU A 55 7.36 0.67 8.56
CA LEU A 55 8.31 -0.13 7.79
C LEU A 55 9.61 -0.39 8.57
N LEU A 56 10.19 0.64 9.18
CA LEU A 56 11.45 0.51 9.94
C LEU A 56 11.30 -0.34 11.19
N LEU A 57 10.15 -0.29 11.84
CA LEU A 57 9.90 -1.04 13.08
C LEU A 57 9.37 -2.46 12.84
N THR A 58 8.89 -2.80 11.64
CA THR A 58 8.37 -4.15 11.33
C THR A 58 9.34 -5.29 11.67
N PRO A 59 10.67 -5.23 11.39
CA PRO A 59 11.58 -6.29 11.80
C PRO A 59 11.71 -6.43 13.33
N LEU A 60 11.72 -5.32 14.05
CA LEU A 60 11.74 -5.31 15.51
C LEU A 60 10.42 -5.84 16.09
N ALA A 61 9.30 -5.46 15.49
CA ALA A 61 7.97 -5.95 15.85
C ALA A 61 7.86 -7.47 15.69
N GLY A 62 8.44 -8.03 14.62
CA GLY A 62 8.53 -9.48 14.42
C GLY A 62 9.32 -10.18 15.55
N ILE A 63 10.50 -9.65 15.91
CA ILE A 63 11.31 -10.17 17.01
C ILE A 63 10.54 -10.08 18.34
N LEU A 64 9.83 -8.99 18.59
CA LEU A 64 9.03 -8.82 19.79
C LEU A 64 7.85 -9.78 19.82
N ALA A 65 7.18 -10.03 18.69
CA ALA A 65 6.09 -10.98 18.56
C ALA A 65 6.52 -12.45 18.82
N ASP A 66 7.81 -12.75 18.58
CA ASP A 66 8.39 -14.06 18.89
C ASP A 66 8.85 -14.21 20.36
N ARG A 67 9.10 -13.09 21.06
CA ARG A 67 9.65 -13.10 22.44
C ARG A 67 8.63 -12.74 23.51
N TRP A 68 7.66 -11.90 23.18
CA TRP A 68 6.67 -11.38 24.10
C TRP A 68 5.29 -12.05 23.87
N ASP A 69 4.42 -11.89 24.84
CA ASP A 69 3.00 -12.29 24.70
C ASP A 69 2.37 -11.48 23.54
N ARG A 70 2.10 -12.19 22.43
CA ARG A 70 1.55 -11.63 21.18
C ARG A 70 0.33 -10.78 21.41
N ARG A 71 -0.49 -11.17 22.35
CA ARG A 71 -1.69 -10.47 22.71
C ARG A 71 -1.40 -9.16 23.47
N ARG A 72 -0.44 -9.17 24.40
CA ARG A 72 -0.02 -7.91 25.04
C ARG A 72 0.52 -6.94 24.01
N LEU A 73 1.28 -7.43 23.02
CA LEU A 73 1.75 -6.62 21.91
C LEU A 73 0.61 -6.02 21.08
N MET A 74 -0.43 -6.80 20.77
CA MET A 74 -1.61 -6.29 20.06
C MET A 74 -2.35 -5.24 20.90
N MET A 75 -2.59 -5.51 22.18
CA MET A 75 -3.27 -4.56 23.07
C MET A 75 -2.45 -3.26 23.27
N LEU A 76 -1.14 -3.36 23.40
CA LEU A 76 -0.25 -2.19 23.51
C LEU A 76 -0.19 -1.43 22.18
N GLY A 77 -0.07 -2.16 21.06
CA GLY A 77 -0.06 -1.55 19.74
C GLY A 77 -1.36 -0.79 19.42
N ASP A 78 -2.50 -1.42 19.63
CA ASP A 78 -3.80 -0.79 19.43
C ASP A 78 -4.04 0.34 20.46
N GLY A 79 -3.87 0.06 21.76
CA GLY A 79 -4.16 1.03 22.82
C GLY A 79 -3.28 2.27 22.79
N LEU A 80 -1.97 2.11 22.56
CA LEU A 80 -1.05 3.24 22.51
C LEU A 80 -1.13 4.00 21.16
N SER A 81 -1.60 3.37 20.07
CA SER A 81 -1.83 4.08 18.80
C SER A 81 -2.90 5.17 18.94
N ILE A 82 -3.84 5.01 19.87
CA ILE A 82 -4.84 6.04 20.24
C ILE A 82 -4.15 7.34 20.65
N VAL A 83 -2.98 7.28 21.30
CA VAL A 83 -2.24 8.49 21.68
C VAL A 83 -1.92 9.35 20.46
N GLY A 84 -1.47 8.70 19.35
CA GLY A 84 -1.24 9.40 18.09
C GLY A 84 -2.51 10.03 17.53
N LEU A 85 -3.64 9.32 17.57
CA LEU A 85 -4.94 9.85 17.12
C LEU A 85 -5.43 11.02 17.98
N VAL A 86 -5.22 10.96 19.29
CA VAL A 86 -5.54 12.06 20.21
C VAL A 86 -4.66 13.28 19.93
N ILE A 87 -3.36 13.10 19.67
CA ILE A 87 -2.47 14.21 19.25
C ILE A 87 -3.01 14.86 17.97
N ILE A 88 -3.42 14.09 16.97
CA ILE A 88 -4.01 14.62 15.73
C ILE A 88 -5.29 15.40 16.04
N LEU A 89 -6.19 14.81 16.82
CA LEU A 89 -7.47 15.43 17.17
C LEU A 89 -7.28 16.77 17.89
N LEU A 90 -6.43 16.80 18.91
CA LEU A 90 -6.12 18.02 19.66
C LEU A 90 -5.45 19.07 18.77
N SER A 91 -4.55 18.65 17.87
CA SER A 91 -3.91 19.56 16.92
C SER A 91 -4.93 20.25 16.01
N ILE A 92 -5.93 19.50 15.51
CA ILE A 92 -6.97 20.06 14.64
C ILE A 92 -7.91 20.99 15.41
N LEU A 93 -8.20 20.70 16.67
CA LEU A 93 -9.17 21.47 17.46
C LEU A 93 -8.59 22.73 18.11
N GLN A 94 -7.29 22.75 18.45
CA GLN A 94 -6.71 23.76 19.33
C GLN A 94 -5.58 24.59 18.70
N LEU A 95 -4.95 24.11 17.60
CA LEU A 95 -3.79 24.77 17.05
C LEU A 95 -4.12 25.57 15.78
N GLU A 96 -3.28 26.57 15.47
CA GLU A 96 -3.31 27.28 14.20
C GLU A 96 -2.75 26.40 13.05
N ILE A 97 -3.10 26.71 11.80
CA ILE A 97 -2.86 25.87 10.64
C ILE A 97 -1.40 25.40 10.51
N ASN A 98 -0.43 26.28 10.75
CA ASN A 98 1.00 25.93 10.64
C ASN A 98 1.42 24.94 11.73
N GLN A 99 0.90 25.07 12.94
CA GLN A 99 1.17 24.18 14.06
C GLN A 99 0.38 22.85 13.92
N GLN A 100 -0.83 22.91 13.33
CA GLN A 100 -1.65 21.73 13.06
C GLN A 100 -0.88 20.72 12.18
N ILE A 101 -0.20 21.16 11.11
CA ILE A 101 0.52 20.30 10.18
C ILE A 101 1.58 19.48 10.92
N TRP A 102 2.36 20.13 11.80
CA TRP A 102 3.37 19.44 12.59
C TRP A 102 2.77 18.50 13.63
N GLY A 103 1.69 18.92 14.29
CA GLY A 103 0.97 18.09 15.25
C GLY A 103 0.33 16.86 14.61
N ILE A 104 -0.29 17.02 13.44
CA ILE A 104 -0.83 15.91 12.64
C ILE A 104 0.30 14.97 12.22
N GLY A 105 1.40 15.51 11.69
CA GLY A 105 2.57 14.70 11.29
C GLY A 105 3.14 13.88 12.45
N LEU A 106 3.31 14.50 13.62
CA LEU A 106 3.77 13.83 14.84
C LEU A 106 2.79 12.71 15.25
N GLY A 107 1.50 13.01 15.30
CA GLY A 107 0.47 12.04 15.69
C GLY A 107 0.41 10.85 14.74
N VAL A 108 0.50 11.09 13.43
CA VAL A 108 0.56 10.03 12.40
C VAL A 108 1.81 9.17 12.57
N ALA A 109 2.99 9.78 12.78
CA ALA A 109 4.24 9.05 12.97
C ALA A 109 4.20 8.19 14.24
N VAL A 110 3.70 8.73 15.35
CA VAL A 110 3.53 8.01 16.63
C VAL A 110 2.55 6.85 16.46
N SER A 111 1.36 7.10 15.89
CA SER A 111 0.36 6.05 15.66
C SER A 111 0.91 4.95 14.76
N SER A 112 1.57 5.29 13.65
CA SER A 112 2.18 4.34 12.72
C SER A 112 3.27 3.49 13.37
N ALA A 113 4.17 4.12 14.14
CA ALA A 113 5.26 3.44 14.83
C ALA A 113 4.73 2.37 15.82
N ILE A 114 3.70 2.73 16.56
CA ILE A 114 3.11 1.85 17.57
C ILE A 114 2.26 0.75 16.92
N SER A 115 1.46 1.08 15.90
CA SER A 115 0.64 0.12 15.16
C SER A 115 1.45 -0.94 14.42
N ALA A 116 2.74 -0.69 14.13
CA ALA A 116 3.64 -1.66 13.53
C ALA A 116 3.78 -2.95 14.36
N LEU A 117 3.51 -2.90 15.66
CA LEU A 117 3.55 -4.07 16.55
C LEU A 117 2.37 -5.02 16.34
N VAL A 118 1.24 -4.52 15.83
CA VAL A 118 -0.04 -5.26 15.78
C VAL A 118 -0.02 -6.35 14.72
N GLU A 119 0.39 -6.03 13.50
CA GLU A 119 0.28 -6.96 12.36
C GLU A 119 1.14 -8.23 12.53
N PRO A 120 2.44 -8.18 12.91
CA PRO A 120 3.22 -9.38 13.15
C PRO A 120 2.66 -10.23 14.31
N ALA A 121 2.19 -9.59 15.39
CA ALA A 121 1.59 -10.26 16.52
C ALA A 121 0.27 -10.95 16.15
N PHE A 122 -0.58 -10.28 15.36
CA PHE A 122 -1.83 -10.85 14.81
C PHE A 122 -1.56 -12.06 13.93
N ARG A 123 -0.65 -11.94 12.94
CA ARG A 123 -0.27 -13.05 12.06
C ARG A 123 0.27 -14.26 12.83
N ALA A 124 1.11 -14.01 13.82
CA ALA A 124 1.69 -15.06 14.66
C ALA A 124 0.65 -15.74 15.56
N SER A 125 -0.40 -15.02 16.01
CA SER A 125 -1.45 -15.59 16.86
C SER A 125 -2.33 -16.64 16.15
N ILE A 126 -2.30 -16.69 14.82
CA ILE A 126 -3.09 -17.65 14.03
C ILE A 126 -2.63 -19.07 14.30
N SER A 127 -1.33 -19.31 14.39
CA SER A 127 -0.76 -20.62 14.68
C SER A 127 -1.10 -21.12 16.09
N ASP A 128 -1.45 -20.20 17.00
CA ASP A 128 -1.85 -20.54 18.36
C ASP A 128 -3.35 -20.87 18.48
N LEU A 129 -4.17 -20.34 17.58
CA LEU A 129 -5.63 -20.44 17.62
C LEU A 129 -6.18 -21.53 16.72
N LEU A 130 -5.49 -21.84 15.61
CA LEU A 130 -6.01 -22.68 14.54
C LEU A 130 -5.18 -23.94 14.34
N ASP A 131 -5.84 -25.00 13.86
CA ASP A 131 -5.20 -26.19 13.35
C ASP A 131 -4.67 -25.95 11.93
N LYS A 132 -3.67 -26.72 11.48
CA LYS A 132 -3.02 -26.58 10.16
C LYS A 132 -3.99 -26.63 8.99
N GLU A 133 -5.09 -27.36 9.14
CA GLU A 133 -6.16 -27.52 8.13
C GLU A 133 -6.86 -26.17 7.82
N ASP A 134 -6.96 -25.28 8.82
CA ASP A 134 -7.64 -23.99 8.71
C ASP A 134 -6.71 -22.83 8.27
N TYR A 135 -5.38 -23.06 8.16
CA TYR A 135 -4.41 -21.99 7.86
C TYR A 135 -4.66 -21.33 6.50
N SER A 136 -4.98 -22.11 5.46
CA SER A 136 -5.24 -21.55 4.12
C SER A 136 -6.43 -20.60 4.15
N ARG A 137 -7.50 -20.98 4.83
CA ARG A 137 -8.71 -20.16 5.00
C ARG A 137 -8.41 -18.90 5.81
N ALA A 138 -7.67 -19.03 6.90
CA ALA A 138 -7.25 -17.89 7.72
C ALA A 138 -6.39 -16.90 6.94
N SER A 139 -5.44 -17.37 6.13
CA SER A 139 -4.60 -16.53 5.29
C SER A 139 -5.40 -15.70 4.30
N GLY A 140 -6.41 -16.31 3.65
CA GLY A 140 -7.34 -15.58 2.78
C GLY A 140 -8.13 -14.50 3.53
N MET A 141 -8.60 -14.82 4.75
CA MET A 141 -9.32 -13.85 5.57
C MET A 141 -8.44 -12.68 6.04
N ILE A 142 -7.16 -12.92 6.36
CA ILE A 142 -6.21 -11.86 6.70
C ILE A 142 -5.97 -10.93 5.50
N GLN A 143 -5.86 -11.50 4.31
CA GLN A 143 -5.73 -10.68 3.11
C GLN A 143 -6.93 -9.74 2.91
N LEU A 144 -8.14 -10.17 3.30
CA LEU A 144 -9.31 -9.29 3.30
C LEU A 144 -9.17 -8.10 4.26
N VAL A 145 -8.58 -8.30 5.46
CA VAL A 145 -8.30 -7.18 6.39
C VAL A 145 -7.36 -6.17 5.76
N SER A 146 -6.27 -6.64 5.14
CA SER A 146 -5.33 -5.74 4.46
C SER A 146 -5.98 -5.01 3.27
N SER A 147 -6.87 -5.69 2.53
CA SER A 147 -7.60 -5.12 1.39
C SER A 147 -8.66 -4.10 1.81
N ALA A 148 -9.22 -4.21 3.01
CA ALA A 148 -10.27 -3.32 3.51
C ALA A 148 -9.81 -1.85 3.56
N ARG A 149 -8.53 -1.59 3.83
CA ARG A 149 -7.94 -0.24 3.81
C ARG A 149 -8.08 0.45 2.45
N TYR A 150 -8.08 -0.30 1.36
CA TYR A 150 -8.17 0.22 -0.01
C TYR A 150 -9.57 0.13 -0.59
N LEU A 151 -10.36 -0.87 -0.17
CA LEU A 151 -11.71 -1.10 -0.70
C LEU A 151 -12.80 -0.38 0.10
N LEU A 152 -12.76 -0.49 1.43
CA LEU A 152 -13.84 0.02 2.28
C LEU A 152 -13.56 1.42 2.82
N SER A 153 -12.31 1.67 3.25
CA SER A 153 -11.98 2.92 3.93
C SER A 153 -12.21 4.17 3.07
N PRO A 154 -11.83 4.25 1.79
CA PRO A 154 -12.02 5.46 1.00
C PRO A 154 -13.50 5.82 0.79
N ILE A 155 -14.37 4.83 0.54
CA ILE A 155 -15.80 5.10 0.32
C ILE A 155 -16.47 5.57 1.60
N PHE A 156 -16.18 4.93 2.75
CA PHE A 156 -16.74 5.38 4.03
C PHE A 156 -16.19 6.74 4.44
N ALA A 157 -14.88 6.95 4.31
CA ALA A 157 -14.28 8.26 4.63
C ALA A 157 -14.82 9.36 3.73
N GLY A 158 -14.91 9.12 2.41
CA GLY A 158 -15.47 10.08 1.45
C GLY A 158 -16.94 10.41 1.75
N ALA A 159 -17.76 9.40 2.04
CA ALA A 159 -19.16 9.59 2.39
C ALA A 159 -19.32 10.38 3.71
N ILE A 160 -18.52 10.07 4.73
CA ILE A 160 -18.57 10.78 6.03
C ILE A 160 -18.06 12.21 5.86
N LEU A 161 -16.98 12.45 5.12
CA LEU A 161 -16.44 13.79 4.87
C LEU A 161 -17.38 14.67 4.06
N SER A 162 -18.26 14.10 3.23
CA SER A 162 -19.26 14.88 2.51
C SER A 162 -20.40 15.40 3.41
N LEU A 163 -20.58 14.80 4.59
CA LEU A 163 -21.64 15.11 5.54
C LEU A 163 -21.12 15.75 6.84
N THR A 164 -19.85 15.55 7.17
CA THR A 164 -19.25 15.92 8.45
C THR A 164 -17.84 16.48 8.28
N ASN A 165 -17.04 16.40 9.34
CA ASN A 165 -15.68 16.87 9.39
C ASN A 165 -14.70 15.77 9.88
N ILE A 166 -13.41 16.03 9.78
CA ILE A 166 -12.34 15.08 10.16
C ILE A 166 -12.36 14.63 11.61
N PRO A 167 -12.61 15.48 12.62
CA PRO A 167 -12.74 15.02 14.00
C PRO A 167 -13.68 13.84 14.18
N VAL A 168 -14.79 13.77 13.42
CA VAL A 168 -15.72 12.64 13.47
C VAL A 168 -15.05 11.34 13.02
N ILE A 169 -14.27 11.37 11.95
CA ILE A 169 -13.53 10.19 11.47
C ILE A 169 -12.50 9.73 12.49
N LEU A 170 -11.76 10.66 13.11
CA LEU A 170 -10.81 10.34 14.17
C LEU A 170 -11.47 9.69 15.38
N ILE A 171 -12.64 10.19 15.79
CA ILE A 171 -13.42 9.58 16.87
C ILE A 171 -13.89 8.18 16.49
N ILE A 172 -14.37 7.99 15.26
CA ILE A 172 -14.76 6.66 14.76
C ILE A 172 -13.56 5.71 14.80
N ASP A 173 -12.37 6.13 14.36
CA ASP A 173 -11.17 5.30 14.40
C ASP A 173 -10.79 4.92 15.84
N ILE A 174 -10.77 5.89 16.76
CA ILE A 174 -10.55 5.63 18.19
C ILE A 174 -11.58 4.60 18.73
N LEU A 175 -12.85 4.75 18.39
CA LEU A 175 -13.90 3.82 18.81
C LEU A 175 -13.70 2.42 18.22
N THR A 176 -13.30 2.32 16.96
CA THR A 176 -13.00 1.01 16.34
C THR A 176 -11.83 0.32 17.03
N ILE A 177 -10.77 1.05 17.39
CA ILE A 177 -9.65 0.52 18.16
C ILE A 177 -10.09 0.10 19.56
N LEU A 178 -10.89 0.91 20.25
CA LEU A 178 -11.43 0.57 21.56
C LEU A 178 -12.30 -0.69 21.55
N LEU A 179 -12.95 -1.01 20.43
CA LEU A 179 -13.69 -2.27 20.22
C LEU A 179 -12.77 -3.49 20.07
N THR A 180 -11.54 -3.32 19.57
CA THR A 180 -10.59 -4.44 19.43
C THR A 180 -10.00 -4.87 20.77
N LEU A 181 -9.81 -3.95 21.71
CA LEU A 181 -9.16 -4.21 23.00
C LEU A 181 -9.88 -5.27 23.84
N PRO A 182 -11.21 -5.19 24.09
CA PRO A 182 -11.94 -6.22 24.84
C PRO A 182 -11.95 -7.56 24.09
N VAL A 183 -12.06 -7.58 22.76
CA VAL A 183 -12.02 -8.82 21.96
C VAL A 183 -10.67 -9.50 22.15
N THR A 184 -9.58 -8.77 21.98
CA THR A 184 -8.21 -9.28 22.19
C THR A 184 -8.00 -9.75 23.63
N HIS A 185 -8.58 -9.06 24.61
CA HIS A 185 -8.52 -9.44 26.03
C HIS A 185 -9.28 -10.75 26.32
N LEU A 186 -10.46 -10.96 25.75
CA LEU A 186 -11.27 -12.17 25.94
C LEU A 186 -10.60 -13.45 25.42
N ILE A 187 -9.77 -13.32 24.36
CA ILE A 187 -9.05 -14.45 23.75
C ILE A 187 -7.79 -14.84 24.56
N ARG A 188 -7.52 -14.15 25.66
CA ARG A 188 -6.30 -14.23 26.49
C ARG A 188 -5.83 -15.62 26.88
N LYS A 189 -6.73 -16.52 27.21
CA LYS A 189 -6.40 -17.79 27.85
C LYS A 189 -5.86 -18.88 26.91
N GLN A 190 -5.81 -18.63 25.60
CA GLN A 190 -5.53 -19.66 24.59
C GLN A 190 -4.37 -19.36 23.65
N ILE A 191 -3.79 -18.18 23.72
CA ILE A 191 -2.58 -17.85 22.95
C ILE A 191 -1.37 -18.30 23.75
N ALA A 192 -0.59 -19.22 23.19
CA ALA A 192 0.60 -19.78 23.85
C ALA A 192 1.69 -18.72 24.02
N THR A 193 2.46 -18.82 25.10
CA THR A 193 3.69 -18.06 25.26
C THR A 193 4.75 -18.61 24.29
N PRO A 194 5.46 -17.78 23.55
CA PRO A 194 6.41 -18.22 22.54
C PRO A 194 7.50 -19.11 23.13
N SER A 195 7.77 -20.22 22.49
CA SER A 195 8.96 -21.06 22.76
C SER A 195 10.19 -20.34 22.24
N LYS A 196 11.29 -20.36 23.01
CA LYS A 196 12.59 -19.80 22.64
C LYS A 196 13.08 -20.43 21.34
N THR A 197 12.96 -19.73 20.22
CA THR A 197 13.41 -20.21 18.92
C THR A 197 14.68 -19.52 18.44
N ARG A 198 15.60 -20.34 18.05
CA ARG A 198 16.77 -20.27 17.16
C ARG A 198 17.42 -18.90 16.90
N LYS A 199 18.66 -18.78 17.37
CA LYS A 199 19.64 -17.72 17.04
C LYS A 199 20.25 -17.98 15.65
N ASN A 200 19.60 -17.57 14.58
CA ASN A 200 20.34 -17.27 13.36
C ASN A 200 20.55 -15.76 13.30
N SER A 201 21.74 -15.32 12.94
CA SER A 201 22.04 -13.90 12.77
C SER A 201 21.21 -13.37 11.57
N ILE A 202 20.35 -12.37 11.81
CA ILE A 202 19.57 -11.70 10.76
C ILE A 202 20.49 -11.15 9.67
N GLU A 203 21.68 -10.72 10.05
CA GLU A 203 22.70 -10.18 9.13
C GLU A 203 23.23 -11.25 8.17
N GLU A 204 23.48 -12.47 8.64
CA GLU A 204 23.93 -13.57 7.79
C GLU A 204 22.85 -13.99 6.78
N ASP A 205 21.60 -14.06 7.24
CA ASP A 205 20.45 -14.38 6.39
C ASP A 205 20.23 -13.32 5.31
N PHE A 206 20.38 -12.04 5.66
CA PHE A 206 20.27 -10.91 4.73
C PHE A 206 21.40 -10.91 3.70
N ARG A 207 22.65 -11.08 4.15
CA ARG A 207 23.83 -11.15 3.26
C ARG A 207 23.75 -12.33 2.29
N PHE A 208 23.29 -13.47 2.77
CA PHE A 208 23.07 -14.67 1.94
C PHE A 208 22.00 -14.43 0.87
N ALA A 209 20.82 -13.90 1.27
CA ALA A 209 19.73 -13.60 0.35
C ALA A 209 20.15 -12.57 -0.72
N PHE A 210 20.88 -11.54 -0.33
CA PHE A 210 21.40 -10.52 -1.25
C PHE A 210 22.38 -11.11 -2.26
N ARG A 211 23.31 -11.97 -1.82
CA ARG A 211 24.25 -12.66 -2.72
C ARG A 211 23.52 -13.55 -3.74
N LEU A 212 22.49 -14.28 -3.29
CA LEU A 212 21.69 -15.15 -4.15
C LEU A 212 20.93 -14.36 -5.20
N LEU A 213 20.34 -13.21 -4.82
CA LEU A 213 19.65 -12.31 -5.76
C LEU A 213 20.61 -11.74 -6.80
N TYR A 214 21.78 -11.28 -6.36
CA TYR A 214 22.77 -10.65 -7.24
C TYR A 214 23.35 -11.63 -8.27
N GLN A 215 23.47 -12.91 -7.92
CA GLN A 215 23.98 -13.95 -8.83
C GLN A 215 23.03 -14.24 -10.00
N LYS A 216 21.70 -14.08 -9.81
CA LYS A 216 20.69 -14.30 -10.86
C LYS A 216 20.27 -12.98 -11.50
N LYS A 217 20.96 -12.57 -12.57
CA LYS A 217 20.72 -11.28 -13.26
C LYS A 217 19.25 -11.03 -13.60
N GLY A 218 18.51 -12.03 -14.07
CA GLY A 218 17.09 -11.91 -14.40
C GLY A 218 16.24 -11.55 -13.17
N ILE A 219 16.49 -12.19 -12.01
CA ILE A 219 15.75 -11.88 -10.78
C ILE A 219 16.11 -10.47 -10.28
N TRP A 220 17.39 -10.09 -10.35
CA TRP A 220 17.81 -8.74 -9.95
C TRP A 220 17.12 -7.65 -10.78
N ILE A 221 17.00 -7.87 -12.09
CA ILE A 221 16.22 -6.98 -12.97
C ILE A 221 14.76 -6.91 -12.51
N LEU A 222 14.11 -8.03 -12.19
CA LEU A 222 12.73 -8.03 -11.68
C LEU A 222 12.59 -7.27 -10.36
N VAL A 223 13.57 -7.33 -9.47
CA VAL A 223 13.59 -6.54 -8.22
C VAL A 223 13.65 -5.04 -8.51
N LEU A 224 14.52 -4.60 -9.44
CA LEU A 224 14.59 -3.21 -9.87
C LEU A 224 13.27 -2.73 -10.48
N PHE A 225 12.60 -3.57 -11.28
CA PHE A 225 11.24 -3.28 -11.74
C PHE A 225 10.24 -3.20 -10.59
N GLY A 226 10.34 -4.05 -9.59
CA GLY A 226 9.52 -3.96 -8.38
C GLY A 226 9.65 -2.61 -7.67
N ILE A 227 10.88 -2.08 -7.57
CA ILE A 227 11.12 -0.72 -7.03
C ILE A 227 10.42 0.34 -7.89
N LEU A 228 10.57 0.24 -9.22
CA LEU A 228 9.97 1.21 -10.14
C LEU A 228 8.44 1.17 -10.11
N VAL A 229 7.84 -0.01 -10.09
CA VAL A 229 6.38 -0.17 -9.96
C VAL A 229 5.90 0.43 -8.64
N SER A 230 6.60 0.15 -7.53
CA SER A 230 6.29 0.74 -6.22
C SER A 230 6.45 2.27 -6.21
N PHE A 231 7.46 2.79 -6.90
CA PHE A 231 7.63 4.24 -7.09
C PHE A 231 6.43 4.84 -7.83
N CYS A 232 6.05 4.28 -8.98
CA CYS A 232 4.92 4.78 -9.76
C CYS A 232 3.58 4.69 -9.01
N LEU A 233 3.39 3.62 -8.22
CA LEU A 233 2.25 3.52 -7.32
C LEU A 233 2.27 4.59 -6.22
N GLY A 234 3.43 4.85 -5.64
CA GLY A 234 3.61 5.94 -4.68
C GLY A 234 3.30 7.31 -5.29
N VAL A 235 3.67 7.54 -6.55
CA VAL A 235 3.30 8.74 -7.32
C VAL A 235 1.78 8.87 -7.42
N VAL A 236 1.08 7.81 -7.82
CA VAL A 236 -0.39 7.79 -7.91
C VAL A 236 -1.02 8.05 -6.54
N GLN A 237 -0.55 7.36 -5.48
CA GLN A 237 -1.11 7.51 -4.13
C GLN A 237 -0.92 8.94 -3.58
N THR A 238 0.20 9.59 -3.88
CA THR A 238 0.49 10.95 -3.44
C THR A 238 -0.35 11.98 -4.21
N LEU A 239 -0.49 11.82 -5.52
CA LEU A 239 -1.01 12.86 -6.41
C LEU A 239 -2.46 12.66 -6.84
N MET A 240 -3.06 11.48 -6.60
CA MET A 240 -4.46 11.21 -6.96
C MET A 240 -5.43 12.15 -6.23
N GLY A 241 -5.27 12.31 -4.91
CA GLY A 241 -6.05 13.25 -4.11
C GLY A 241 -5.92 14.68 -4.62
N PRO A 242 -4.71 15.24 -4.68
CA PRO A 242 -4.43 16.56 -5.24
C PRO A 242 -5.06 16.83 -6.62
N VAL A 243 -5.05 15.86 -7.53
CA VAL A 243 -5.65 16.02 -8.87
C VAL A 243 -7.17 15.93 -8.81
N VAL A 244 -7.73 14.91 -8.16
CA VAL A 244 -9.17 14.68 -8.17
C VAL A 244 -9.92 15.79 -7.44
N LEU A 245 -9.36 16.29 -6.33
CA LEU A 245 -9.98 17.36 -5.52
C LEU A 245 -10.01 18.73 -6.22
N THR A 246 -9.32 18.91 -7.36
CA THR A 246 -9.46 20.15 -8.14
C THR A 246 -10.74 20.22 -8.98
N TYR A 247 -11.35 19.07 -9.31
CA TYR A 247 -12.56 19.01 -10.14
C TYR A 247 -13.72 18.21 -9.52
N ALA A 248 -13.49 17.61 -8.37
CA ALA A 248 -14.49 16.80 -7.66
C ALA A 248 -14.33 16.92 -6.14
N ASP A 249 -15.28 16.40 -5.40
CA ASP A 249 -15.31 16.42 -3.95
C ASP A 249 -14.66 15.16 -3.31
N ALA A 250 -14.56 15.16 -1.98
CA ALA A 250 -14.03 14.03 -1.21
C ALA A 250 -14.87 12.75 -1.39
N GLY A 251 -16.19 12.89 -1.58
CA GLY A 251 -17.10 11.78 -1.83
C GLY A 251 -16.74 11.07 -3.13
N PHE A 252 -16.54 11.82 -4.22
CA PHE A 252 -16.13 11.25 -5.50
C PHE A 252 -14.72 10.65 -5.42
N LEU A 253 -13.76 11.28 -4.72
CA LEU A 253 -12.43 10.71 -4.51
C LEU A 253 -12.52 9.35 -3.80
N GLY A 254 -13.33 9.24 -2.75
CA GLY A 254 -13.59 7.98 -2.06
C GLY A 254 -14.22 6.93 -2.98
N PHE A 255 -15.23 7.32 -3.76
CA PHE A 255 -15.88 6.46 -4.72
C PHE A 255 -14.92 5.94 -5.80
N VAL A 256 -14.19 6.84 -6.48
CA VAL A 256 -13.28 6.44 -7.56
C VAL A 256 -12.13 5.56 -7.05
N THR A 257 -11.62 5.81 -5.85
CA THR A 257 -10.58 4.97 -5.23
C THR A 257 -11.10 3.55 -4.95
N THR A 258 -12.29 3.44 -4.36
CA THR A 258 -12.94 2.14 -4.11
C THR A 258 -13.28 1.42 -5.41
N PHE A 259 -13.88 2.12 -6.38
CA PHE A 259 -14.22 1.55 -7.69
C PHE A 259 -12.97 1.05 -8.43
N SER A 260 -11.89 1.82 -8.41
CA SER A 260 -10.59 1.41 -8.97
C SER A 260 -10.08 0.12 -8.30
N SER A 261 -10.19 0.02 -6.98
CA SER A 261 -9.78 -1.17 -6.22
C SER A 261 -10.61 -2.41 -6.55
N CYS A 262 -11.86 -2.26 -7.05
CA CYS A 262 -12.64 -3.38 -7.58
C CYS A 262 -11.96 -4.03 -8.80
N GLY A 263 -11.14 -3.29 -9.55
CA GLY A 263 -10.31 -3.84 -10.63
C GLY A 263 -9.33 -4.91 -10.13
N MET A 264 -8.74 -4.72 -8.95
CA MET A 264 -7.88 -5.72 -8.31
C MET A 264 -8.65 -7.01 -7.98
N VAL A 265 -9.86 -6.87 -7.43
CA VAL A 265 -10.71 -8.00 -7.09
C VAL A 265 -11.14 -8.76 -8.35
N ALA A 266 -11.59 -8.03 -9.38
CA ALA A 266 -11.99 -8.62 -10.66
C ALA A 266 -10.84 -9.39 -11.33
N ALA A 267 -9.65 -8.81 -11.36
CA ALA A 267 -8.44 -9.46 -11.88
C ALA A 267 -8.05 -10.70 -11.04
N GLY A 268 -8.15 -10.61 -9.73
CA GLY A 268 -7.90 -11.74 -8.82
C GLY A 268 -8.86 -12.90 -9.05
N ILE A 269 -10.17 -12.62 -9.23
CA ILE A 269 -11.18 -13.64 -9.56
C ILE A 269 -10.87 -14.27 -10.93
N PHE A 270 -10.51 -13.45 -11.92
CA PHE A 270 -10.14 -13.94 -13.25
C PHE A 270 -8.94 -14.89 -13.18
N LEU A 271 -7.87 -14.49 -12.51
CA LEU A 271 -6.66 -15.32 -12.31
C LEU A 271 -6.95 -16.60 -11.52
N GLY A 272 -7.87 -16.56 -10.57
CA GLY A 272 -8.30 -17.75 -9.81
C GLY A 272 -9.10 -18.75 -10.66
N ARG A 273 -9.86 -18.25 -11.65
CA ARG A 273 -10.68 -19.10 -12.54
C ARG A 273 -9.92 -19.64 -13.74
N PHE A 274 -9.04 -18.81 -14.32
CA PHE A 274 -8.29 -19.16 -15.53
C PHE A 274 -6.82 -19.39 -15.17
N LYS A 275 -6.37 -20.65 -15.32
CA LYS A 275 -4.97 -21.00 -15.07
C LYS A 275 -4.10 -20.50 -16.22
N ILE A 276 -3.27 -19.51 -15.94
CA ILE A 276 -2.20 -19.11 -16.85
C ILE A 276 -1.07 -20.13 -16.71
N LYS A 277 -0.66 -20.73 -17.80
CA LYS A 277 0.39 -21.77 -17.80
C LYS A 277 1.74 -21.24 -18.25
N ASP A 278 1.75 -20.35 -19.23
CA ASP A 278 2.94 -19.90 -19.95
C ASP A 278 2.89 -18.39 -20.24
N HIS A 279 3.97 -17.84 -20.77
CA HIS A 279 4.09 -16.45 -21.21
C HIS A 279 4.03 -15.39 -20.11
N PHE A 280 4.51 -15.72 -18.90
CA PHE A 280 4.49 -14.78 -17.77
C PHE A 280 5.33 -13.52 -18.00
N THR A 281 6.41 -13.60 -18.76
CA THR A 281 7.21 -12.44 -19.18
C THR A 281 6.41 -11.50 -20.09
N THR A 282 5.66 -12.07 -21.04
CA THR A 282 4.79 -11.31 -21.94
C THR A 282 3.63 -10.67 -21.18
N ILE A 283 3.00 -11.42 -20.25
CA ILE A 283 1.92 -10.91 -19.40
C ILE A 283 2.43 -9.79 -18.50
N LEU A 284 3.61 -9.93 -17.91
CA LEU A 284 4.24 -8.90 -17.09
C LEU A 284 4.45 -7.62 -17.91
N SER A 285 5.00 -7.74 -19.12
CA SER A 285 5.22 -6.59 -20.01
C SER A 285 3.90 -5.95 -20.43
N ALA A 286 2.93 -6.75 -20.87
CA ALA A 286 1.60 -6.25 -21.26
C ALA A 286 0.85 -5.56 -20.10
N SER A 287 0.96 -6.12 -18.89
CA SER A 287 0.34 -5.51 -17.70
C SER A 287 1.01 -4.20 -17.31
N LEU A 288 2.34 -4.07 -17.41
CA LEU A 288 3.04 -2.81 -17.19
C LEU A 288 2.64 -1.75 -18.21
N LEU A 289 2.49 -2.14 -19.49
CA LEU A 289 2.00 -1.26 -20.54
C LEU A 289 0.58 -0.78 -20.23
N LEU A 290 -0.31 -1.69 -19.82
CA LEU A 290 -1.68 -1.37 -19.43
C LEU A 290 -1.72 -0.41 -18.23
N VAL A 291 -0.90 -0.64 -17.20
CA VAL A 291 -0.78 0.23 -16.02
C VAL A 291 -0.31 1.62 -16.43
N GLY A 292 0.73 1.72 -17.27
CA GLY A 292 1.23 3.01 -17.78
C GLY A 292 0.18 3.77 -18.59
N MET A 293 -0.53 3.10 -19.51
CA MET A 293 -1.64 3.69 -20.27
C MET A 293 -2.78 4.13 -19.34
N ALA A 294 -3.12 3.32 -18.34
CA ALA A 294 -4.17 3.64 -17.38
C ALA A 294 -3.79 4.84 -16.51
N MET A 295 -2.52 4.98 -16.09
CA MET A 295 -2.03 6.18 -15.41
C MET A 295 -2.21 7.42 -16.27
N ILE A 296 -1.81 7.37 -17.54
CA ILE A 296 -1.98 8.48 -18.47
C ILE A 296 -3.48 8.81 -18.64
N GLY A 297 -4.31 7.82 -18.94
CA GLY A 297 -5.73 8.02 -19.20
C GLY A 297 -6.51 8.57 -17.99
N PHE A 298 -6.16 8.13 -16.77
CA PHE A 298 -6.78 8.63 -15.54
C PHE A 298 -6.54 10.13 -15.32
N PHE A 299 -5.33 10.59 -15.59
CA PHE A 299 -4.89 11.95 -15.29
C PHE A 299 -4.88 12.90 -16.51
N PHE A 300 -5.23 12.39 -17.70
CA PHE A 300 -5.18 13.17 -18.94
C PHE A 300 -6.18 14.33 -18.96
N ARG A 301 -7.43 14.06 -18.53
CA ARG A 301 -8.50 15.07 -18.45
C ARG A 301 -9.33 14.95 -17.18
N GLU A 302 -9.94 16.06 -16.75
CA GLU A 302 -10.87 16.15 -15.64
C GLU A 302 -12.24 15.54 -16.02
N ASN A 303 -12.29 14.22 -16.11
CA ASN A 303 -13.49 13.50 -16.47
C ASN A 303 -13.72 12.33 -15.51
N ARG A 304 -14.88 12.37 -14.82
CA ARG A 304 -15.24 11.37 -13.80
C ARG A 304 -15.33 9.95 -14.38
N LEU A 305 -15.87 9.79 -15.58
CA LEU A 305 -16.02 8.48 -16.22
C LEU A 305 -14.66 7.89 -16.63
N LEU A 306 -13.78 8.73 -17.21
CA LEU A 306 -12.42 8.32 -17.56
C LEU A 306 -11.63 7.93 -16.31
N ALA A 307 -11.75 8.68 -15.22
CA ALA A 307 -11.11 8.36 -13.95
C ALA A 307 -11.56 6.99 -13.41
N CYS A 308 -12.86 6.69 -13.44
CA CYS A 308 -13.36 5.38 -13.04
C CYS A 308 -12.82 4.25 -13.94
N PHE A 309 -12.93 4.41 -15.27
CA PHE A 309 -12.48 3.38 -16.20
C PHE A 309 -10.99 3.09 -16.11
N PHE A 310 -10.16 4.13 -16.20
CA PHE A 310 -8.71 3.96 -16.15
C PHE A 310 -8.22 3.59 -14.75
N GLY A 311 -8.88 4.06 -13.68
CA GLY A 311 -8.61 3.62 -12.33
C GLY A 311 -8.82 2.12 -12.15
N PHE A 312 -9.95 1.59 -12.66
CA PHE A 312 -10.22 0.16 -12.67
C PHE A 312 -9.15 -0.62 -13.45
N CYS A 313 -8.80 -0.18 -14.67
CA CYS A 313 -7.77 -0.80 -15.50
C CYS A 313 -6.39 -0.77 -14.82
N LEU A 314 -6.04 0.31 -14.12
CA LEU A 314 -4.80 0.46 -13.39
C LEU A 314 -4.63 -0.64 -12.33
N PHE A 315 -5.62 -0.78 -11.44
CA PHE A 315 -5.55 -1.77 -10.37
C PHE A 315 -5.71 -3.20 -10.87
N ALA A 316 -6.48 -3.42 -11.94
CA ALA A 316 -6.53 -4.73 -12.61
C ALA A 316 -5.16 -5.09 -13.21
N GLY A 317 -4.54 -4.18 -13.95
CA GLY A 317 -3.20 -4.38 -14.53
C GLY A 317 -2.12 -4.65 -13.49
N LEU A 318 -2.18 -3.96 -12.35
CA LEU A 318 -1.28 -4.19 -11.22
C LEU A 318 -1.38 -5.61 -10.64
N THR A 319 -2.58 -6.18 -10.60
CA THR A 319 -2.78 -7.54 -10.11
C THR A 319 -2.11 -8.55 -11.04
N PHE A 320 -2.24 -8.40 -12.36
CA PHE A 320 -1.53 -9.23 -13.33
C PHE A 320 0.00 -9.05 -13.25
N CYS A 321 0.46 -7.80 -13.10
CA CYS A 321 1.87 -7.47 -12.92
C CYS A 321 2.47 -8.18 -11.70
N ASN A 322 1.85 -8.03 -10.52
CA ASN A 322 2.31 -8.64 -9.28
C ASN A 322 2.28 -10.17 -9.35
N THR A 323 1.23 -10.77 -9.94
CA THR A 323 1.13 -12.23 -10.09
C THR A 323 2.22 -12.78 -11.00
N SER A 324 2.49 -12.10 -12.12
CA SER A 324 3.54 -12.52 -13.05
C SER A 324 4.94 -12.40 -12.44
N LEU A 325 5.18 -11.32 -11.71
CA LEU A 325 6.43 -11.09 -10.99
C LEU A 325 6.63 -12.14 -9.89
N ASP A 326 5.59 -12.42 -9.08
CA ASP A 326 5.61 -13.46 -8.05
C ASP A 326 5.93 -14.82 -8.66
N TYR A 327 5.29 -15.19 -9.75
CA TYR A 327 5.54 -16.46 -10.46
C TYR A 327 6.99 -16.57 -10.94
N LEU A 328 7.48 -15.57 -11.68
CA LEU A 328 8.84 -15.59 -12.25
C LEU A 328 9.92 -15.64 -11.16
N VAL A 329 9.72 -14.97 -10.04
CA VAL A 329 10.66 -15.03 -8.91
C VAL A 329 10.58 -16.38 -8.22
N ARG A 330 9.37 -16.86 -7.93
CA ARG A 330 9.13 -18.09 -7.14
C ARG A 330 9.65 -19.34 -7.85
N THR A 331 9.42 -19.48 -9.15
CA THR A 331 9.85 -20.64 -9.94
C THR A 331 11.37 -20.72 -10.10
N ASN A 332 12.06 -19.59 -10.00
CA ASN A 332 13.50 -19.52 -10.17
C ASN A 332 14.30 -19.51 -8.86
N LEU A 333 13.66 -19.69 -7.72
CA LEU A 333 14.31 -19.74 -6.40
C LEU A 333 14.13 -21.10 -5.74
N PRO A 334 15.17 -21.66 -5.09
CA PRO A 334 15.06 -22.90 -4.31
C PRO A 334 14.07 -22.74 -3.16
N ASN A 335 13.20 -23.74 -2.95
CA ASN A 335 12.09 -23.66 -1.97
C ASN A 335 12.56 -23.32 -0.54
N HIS A 336 13.70 -23.85 -0.11
CA HIS A 336 14.20 -23.64 1.27
C HIS A 336 14.79 -22.25 1.53
N HIS A 337 15.02 -21.46 0.48
CA HIS A 337 15.52 -20.08 0.59
C HIS A 337 14.45 -19.01 0.28
N GLN A 338 13.28 -19.42 -0.22
CA GLN A 338 12.23 -18.49 -0.65
C GLN A 338 11.85 -17.47 0.44
N GLY A 339 11.66 -17.90 1.69
CA GLY A 339 11.27 -16.99 2.77
C GLY A 339 12.24 -15.84 3.02
N LYS A 340 13.56 -16.14 3.00
CA LYS A 340 14.60 -15.12 3.21
C LYS A 340 14.69 -14.15 2.04
N VAL A 341 14.59 -14.67 0.82
CA VAL A 341 14.67 -13.89 -0.42
C VAL A 341 13.45 -13.00 -0.59
N TRP A 342 12.24 -13.52 -0.33
CA TRP A 342 11.00 -12.73 -0.37
C TRP A 342 10.99 -11.62 0.66
N GLY A 343 11.48 -11.87 1.87
CA GLY A 343 11.65 -10.83 2.88
C GLY A 343 12.55 -9.68 2.40
N LEU A 344 13.66 -10.02 1.75
CA LEU A 344 14.59 -9.04 1.18
C LEU A 344 13.98 -8.28 0.00
N ILE A 345 13.34 -8.97 -0.95
CA ILE A 345 12.65 -8.36 -2.10
C ILE A 345 11.57 -7.39 -1.58
N GLY A 346 10.79 -7.81 -0.58
CA GLY A 346 9.77 -6.96 0.02
C GLY A 346 10.33 -5.64 0.56
N ILE A 347 11.43 -5.70 1.32
CA ILE A 347 12.07 -4.49 1.87
C ILE A 347 12.64 -3.61 0.75
N ILE A 348 13.36 -4.18 -0.21
CA ILE A 348 13.98 -3.43 -1.31
C ILE A 348 12.91 -2.75 -2.17
N SER A 349 11.83 -3.46 -2.50
CA SER A 349 10.74 -2.90 -3.30
C SER A 349 10.04 -1.72 -2.63
N GLN A 350 10.01 -1.65 -1.30
CA GLN A 350 9.43 -0.52 -0.57
C GLN A 350 10.22 0.79 -0.73
N ALA A 351 11.49 0.71 -1.15
CA ALA A 351 12.28 1.91 -1.44
C ALA A 351 11.62 2.81 -2.50
N GLY A 352 10.92 2.23 -3.47
CA GLY A 352 10.18 2.99 -4.48
C GLY A 352 9.11 3.88 -3.85
N TYR A 353 8.34 3.37 -2.90
CA TYR A 353 7.34 4.17 -2.18
C TYR A 353 7.99 5.30 -1.38
N ILE A 354 9.10 5.03 -0.68
CA ILE A 354 9.81 6.06 0.11
C ILE A 354 10.23 7.22 -0.79
N LEU A 355 10.84 6.92 -1.95
CA LEU A 355 11.28 7.94 -2.91
C LEU A 355 10.10 8.76 -3.45
N ALA A 356 8.97 8.10 -3.76
CA ALA A 356 7.78 8.78 -4.25
C ALA A 356 7.20 9.71 -3.18
N TYR A 357 6.95 9.19 -1.97
CA TYR A 357 6.31 9.96 -0.90
C TYR A 357 7.19 11.13 -0.42
N ALA A 358 8.52 10.96 -0.40
CA ALA A 358 9.45 12.01 0.01
C ALA A 358 9.60 13.13 -1.02
N GLY A 359 9.59 12.81 -2.32
CA GLY A 359 10.06 13.76 -3.35
C GLY A 359 9.01 14.18 -4.37
N ILE A 360 8.07 13.31 -4.74
CA ILE A 360 7.25 13.55 -5.93
C ILE A 360 6.26 14.72 -5.76
N GLY A 361 5.75 14.91 -4.53
CA GLY A 361 4.90 16.05 -4.21
C GLY A 361 5.64 17.37 -4.41
N ALA A 362 6.91 17.46 -3.96
CA ALA A 362 7.74 18.64 -4.14
C ALA A 362 8.06 18.88 -5.63
N VAL A 363 8.36 17.83 -6.39
CA VAL A 363 8.54 17.94 -7.85
C VAL A 363 7.27 18.46 -8.52
N SER A 364 6.12 17.98 -8.11
CA SER A 364 4.83 18.46 -8.61
C SER A 364 4.60 19.95 -8.28
N ASP A 365 4.78 20.34 -7.01
CA ASP A 365 4.41 21.67 -6.52
C ASP A 365 5.38 22.77 -7.01
N TYR A 366 6.69 22.49 -6.94
CA TYR A 366 7.70 23.53 -7.21
C TYR A 366 8.24 23.54 -8.64
N PHE A 367 8.08 22.42 -9.37
CA PHE A 367 8.57 22.33 -10.74
C PHE A 367 7.44 22.32 -11.77
N PHE A 368 6.50 21.39 -11.70
CA PHE A 368 5.48 21.24 -12.75
C PHE A 368 4.25 22.15 -12.57
N LYS A 369 3.86 22.47 -11.34
CA LYS A 369 2.72 23.37 -11.08
C LYS A 369 2.94 24.75 -11.71
N PRO A 370 4.09 25.45 -11.52
CA PRO A 370 4.33 26.77 -12.15
C PRO A 370 4.36 26.71 -13.68
N LEU A 371 4.82 25.59 -14.26
CA LEU A 371 4.90 25.42 -15.72
C LEU A 371 3.53 25.26 -16.40
N LEU A 372 2.54 24.76 -15.68
CA LEU A 372 1.19 24.46 -16.19
C LEU A 372 0.10 25.37 -15.61
N GLU A 373 0.46 26.39 -14.87
CA GLU A 373 -0.45 27.50 -14.54
C GLU A 373 -0.79 28.33 -15.78
N LYS A 374 -1.88 29.12 -15.72
CA LYS A 374 -2.42 29.87 -16.87
C LYS A 374 -1.40 30.72 -17.62
N GLN A 375 -0.34 31.19 -16.95
CA GLN A 375 0.77 31.98 -17.52
C GLN A 375 2.09 31.20 -17.60
N GLY A 376 2.07 29.89 -17.32
CA GLY A 376 3.26 29.05 -17.31
C GLY A 376 3.85 28.79 -18.69
N ALA A 377 5.14 28.50 -18.77
CA ALA A 377 5.87 28.30 -20.03
C ALA A 377 5.29 27.15 -20.89
N LEU A 378 4.68 26.13 -20.27
CA LEU A 378 4.06 24.98 -20.97
C LEU A 378 2.57 25.14 -21.19
N ALA A 379 1.94 26.23 -20.75
CA ALA A 379 0.50 26.46 -20.90
C ALA A 379 0.05 26.52 -22.38
N SER A 380 0.87 27.14 -23.25
CA SER A 380 0.57 27.29 -24.68
C SER A 380 0.78 26.01 -25.51
N SER A 381 1.57 25.05 -25.02
CA SER A 381 1.91 23.79 -25.69
C SER A 381 1.21 22.58 -25.04
N LEU A 382 1.78 22.04 -23.98
CA LEU A 382 1.22 20.88 -23.24
C LEU A 382 -0.12 21.20 -22.56
N GLY A 383 -0.29 22.44 -22.11
CA GLY A 383 -1.55 22.89 -21.51
C GLY A 383 -2.77 22.80 -22.44
N LYS A 384 -2.58 22.87 -23.76
CA LYS A 384 -3.68 22.62 -24.72
C LYS A 384 -4.14 21.16 -24.74
N LEU A 385 -3.25 20.21 -24.44
CA LEU A 385 -3.53 18.77 -24.46
C LEU A 385 -4.12 18.31 -23.12
N ILE A 386 -3.42 18.63 -22.01
CA ILE A 386 -3.75 18.12 -20.68
C ILE A 386 -4.53 19.10 -19.80
N GLY A 387 -4.72 20.33 -20.26
CA GLY A 387 -5.34 21.42 -19.50
C GLY A 387 -4.33 22.29 -18.74
N VAL A 388 -4.78 23.45 -18.27
CA VAL A 388 -4.02 24.41 -17.44
C VAL A 388 -4.80 24.68 -16.15
N GLY A 389 -4.08 24.91 -15.05
CA GLY A 389 -4.68 25.28 -13.76
C GLY A 389 -4.24 24.41 -12.60
N PRO A 390 -4.93 24.54 -11.45
CA PRO A 390 -4.61 23.77 -10.24
C PRO A 390 -4.69 22.27 -10.52
N GLY A 391 -3.74 21.51 -9.95
CA GLY A 391 -3.68 20.04 -10.12
C GLY A 391 -3.06 19.57 -11.45
N ARG A 392 -2.89 20.42 -12.46
CA ARG A 392 -2.34 19.99 -13.77
C ARG A 392 -0.86 19.64 -13.69
N GLY A 393 -0.08 20.32 -12.85
CA GLY A 393 1.30 19.93 -12.55
C GLY A 393 1.38 18.52 -11.95
N ALA A 394 0.50 18.20 -11.01
CA ALA A 394 0.41 16.88 -10.41
C ALA A 394 -0.04 15.82 -11.43
N ALA A 395 -1.05 16.12 -12.26
CA ALA A 395 -1.50 15.24 -13.33
C ALA A 395 -0.36 14.93 -14.33
N PHE A 396 0.39 15.95 -14.74
CA PHE A 396 1.52 15.78 -15.65
C PHE A 396 2.63 14.92 -15.04
N THR A 397 2.91 15.09 -13.76
CA THR A 397 3.87 14.24 -13.03
C THR A 397 3.48 12.77 -13.11
N VAL A 398 2.19 12.44 -12.92
CA VAL A 398 1.69 11.06 -13.03
C VAL A 398 1.76 10.55 -14.48
N ILE A 399 1.46 11.40 -15.46
CA ILE A 399 1.59 11.05 -16.89
C ILE A 399 3.04 10.69 -17.23
N LEU A 400 4.02 11.44 -16.73
CA LEU A 400 5.44 11.12 -16.93
C LEU A 400 5.82 9.78 -16.27
N ALA A 401 5.32 9.50 -15.08
CA ALA A 401 5.54 8.19 -14.43
C ALA A 401 4.88 7.06 -15.23
N GLY A 402 3.70 7.28 -15.81
CA GLY A 402 3.04 6.33 -16.70
C GLY A 402 3.84 6.06 -17.98
N LEU A 403 4.39 7.11 -18.61
CA LEU A 403 5.29 6.98 -19.76
C LEU A 403 6.56 6.19 -19.41
N LEU A 404 7.14 6.44 -18.24
CA LEU A 404 8.30 5.69 -17.74
C LEU A 404 7.97 4.19 -17.61
N LEU A 405 6.79 3.83 -17.08
CA LEU A 405 6.34 2.42 -17.02
C LEU A 405 6.15 1.81 -18.41
N MET A 406 5.60 2.56 -19.37
CA MET A 406 5.45 2.08 -20.73
C MET A 406 6.83 1.82 -21.38
N MET A 407 7.79 2.73 -21.22
CA MET A 407 9.15 2.54 -21.74
C MET A 407 9.81 1.31 -21.13
N THR A 408 9.65 1.12 -19.82
CA THR A 408 10.21 -0.04 -19.12
C THR A 408 9.51 -1.34 -19.51
N SER A 409 8.23 -1.33 -19.86
CA SER A 409 7.53 -2.49 -20.45
C SER A 409 8.21 -2.98 -21.74
N PHE A 410 8.54 -2.06 -22.65
CA PHE A 410 9.26 -2.40 -23.88
C PHE A 410 10.67 -2.96 -23.62
N PHE A 411 11.38 -2.35 -22.65
CA PHE A 411 12.70 -2.87 -22.26
C PHE A 411 12.60 -4.30 -21.71
N LEU A 412 11.62 -4.55 -20.84
CA LEU A 412 11.41 -5.86 -20.22
C LEU A 412 11.03 -6.91 -21.28
N ALA A 413 10.14 -6.57 -22.22
CA ALA A 413 9.72 -7.45 -23.31
C ALA A 413 10.89 -7.93 -24.17
N ASN A 414 11.97 -7.13 -24.30
CA ASN A 414 13.13 -7.43 -25.11
C ASN A 414 14.31 -7.99 -24.31
N ASN A 415 14.24 -8.02 -22.98
CA ASN A 415 15.36 -8.43 -22.13
C ASN A 415 15.53 -9.96 -22.12
N GLN A 416 16.66 -10.45 -22.62
CA GLN A 416 16.97 -11.87 -22.71
C GLN A 416 17.06 -12.55 -21.34
N HIS A 417 17.67 -11.90 -20.34
CA HIS A 417 17.82 -12.47 -19.00
C HIS A 417 16.49 -12.74 -18.29
N VAL A 418 15.45 -11.92 -18.58
CA VAL A 418 14.11 -12.14 -18.03
C VAL A 418 13.38 -13.26 -18.79
N LYS A 419 13.57 -13.34 -20.13
CA LYS A 419 13.03 -14.44 -20.95
C LYS A 419 13.63 -15.80 -20.57
N GLU A 420 14.91 -15.83 -20.22
CA GLU A 420 15.60 -17.04 -19.75
C GLU A 420 14.98 -17.59 -18.45
N LEU A 421 14.46 -16.73 -17.55
CA LEU A 421 13.77 -17.18 -16.33
C LEU A 421 12.51 -18.03 -16.62
N GLU A 422 11.85 -17.78 -17.74
CA GLU A 422 10.68 -18.55 -18.17
C GLU A 422 11.11 -19.88 -18.83
N ASN A 423 12.18 -19.87 -19.62
CA ASN A 423 12.66 -21.02 -20.37
C ASN A 423 13.34 -22.08 -19.47
N CYS A 424 14.03 -21.67 -18.40
CA CYS A 424 14.65 -22.61 -17.46
C CYS A 424 13.62 -23.58 -16.84
N HIS A 425 12.40 -23.13 -16.61
CA HIS A 425 11.35 -23.98 -16.04
C HIS A 425 10.72 -24.92 -17.08
N ALA A 426 10.64 -24.51 -18.34
CA ALA A 426 10.12 -25.35 -19.43
C ALA A 426 11.01 -26.57 -19.75
N LEU A 427 12.30 -26.52 -19.41
CA LEU A 427 13.25 -27.61 -19.58
C LEU A 427 13.23 -28.63 -18.43
N GLU A 428 12.88 -28.21 -17.20
CA GLU A 428 12.76 -29.09 -16.03
C GLU A 428 11.43 -29.87 -15.98
N THR A 429 10.42 -29.43 -16.75
CA THR A 429 9.10 -30.07 -16.81
C THR A 429 8.88 -30.96 -18.03
N ARG A 430 9.89 -31.09 -18.92
CA ARG A 430 9.97 -32.09 -20.00
C ARG A 430 10.88 -33.24 -19.61
#